data_fc059174ecb9a4a514f6692b9941915e
#
_entry.id   fc059174ecb9a4a514f6692b9941915e
#
_cell.length_a   1.000
_cell.length_b   1.000
_cell.length_c   1.000
_cell.angle_alpha   90.00
_cell.angle_beta   90.00
_cell.angle_gamma   90.00
#
_symmetry.space_group_name_H-M   'P 1'
#
loop_
_entity.id
_entity.type
_entity.pdbx_description
1 polymer ?
#
loop_
_entity_poly.entity_id
_entity_poly.type
_entity_poly.pdbx_seq_one_letter_code
_entity_poly.pdbx_strand_id
1 'polypeptide(L)'
;MLRKVILSLALLSCSVWAGPKVAFETTLGSFTVELNEEKAPITVANFLKYVEDGSYEGTIFHRIIPGFMAQGGGFNQDMQMVKTYAPIKNEGNNGLNNDRATIAMARTNAPDSATRQFFVNLVDNDFLNYGARPPGYAVFGEVTEGFDVIEKMAQQPTTTVGRMRDVPETQIVITKATLLK
;
A
#
# COMPACT_ATOMS: atom_id res chain seq x y z
N MET A 1 0.80 19.57 60.59
CA MET A 1 -0.06 18.71 59.77
C MET A 1 0.47 18.78 58.33
N LEU A 2 1.26 17.78 57.89
CA LEU A 2 1.82 17.73 56.54
C LEU A 2 0.83 17.01 55.61
N ARG A 3 0.23 17.74 54.65
CA ARG A 3 -0.60 17.14 53.59
C ARG A 3 0.32 16.51 52.54
N LYS A 4 0.34 15.17 52.45
CA LYS A 4 0.98 14.44 51.36
C LYS A 4 0.12 14.58 50.11
N VAL A 5 0.64 15.31 49.12
CA VAL A 5 0.06 15.34 47.78
C VAL A 5 0.59 14.11 47.03
N ILE A 6 -0.30 13.13 46.79
CA ILE A 6 0.00 11.99 45.92
C ILE A 6 -0.24 12.43 44.48
N LEU A 7 0.85 12.62 43.71
CA LEU A 7 0.79 12.89 42.32
C LEU A 7 0.60 11.57 41.55
N SER A 8 -0.64 11.27 41.18
CA SER A 8 -0.94 10.10 40.33
C SER A 8 -0.46 10.37 38.93
N LEU A 9 0.65 9.72 38.53
CA LEU A 9 1.15 9.70 37.18
C LEU A 9 0.26 8.76 36.33
N ALA A 10 -0.68 9.30 35.59
CA ALA A 10 -1.45 8.53 34.60
C ALA A 10 -0.54 8.17 33.45
N LEU A 11 -0.08 6.93 33.39
CA LEU A 11 0.54 6.34 32.21
C LEU A 11 -0.52 6.22 31.12
N LEU A 12 -0.52 7.12 30.16
CA LEU A 12 -1.23 6.93 28.90
C LEU A 12 -0.53 5.77 28.17
N SER A 13 -1.12 4.58 28.26
CA SER A 13 -0.76 3.48 27.38
C SER A 13 -1.24 3.84 25.97
N CYS A 14 -0.35 4.36 25.13
CA CYS A 14 -0.56 4.32 23.69
C CYS A 14 -0.63 2.83 23.29
N SER A 15 -1.81 2.33 23.03
CA SER A 15 -1.99 1.05 22.36
C SER A 15 -1.43 1.20 20.96
N VAL A 16 -0.18 0.79 20.75
CA VAL A 16 0.37 0.59 19.40
C VAL A 16 -0.38 -0.63 18.86
N TRP A 17 -1.32 -0.39 18.00
CA TRP A 17 -1.97 -1.44 17.24
C TRP A 17 -0.97 -1.95 16.22
N ALA A 18 -0.33 -3.08 16.51
CA ALA A 18 0.50 -3.78 15.56
C ALA A 18 -0.43 -4.66 14.70
N GLY A 19 -0.80 -4.16 13.53
CA GLY A 19 -1.50 -4.94 12.50
C GLY A 19 -0.60 -6.00 11.87
N PRO A 20 -1.14 -6.90 11.03
CA PRO A 20 -0.34 -7.84 10.28
C PRO A 20 0.71 -7.11 9.44
N LYS A 21 1.93 -7.64 9.40
CA LYS A 21 3.02 -7.08 8.61
C LYS A 21 3.34 -7.97 7.42
N VAL A 22 3.56 -7.34 6.27
CA VAL A 22 3.97 -8.04 5.05
C VAL A 22 5.31 -7.47 4.59
N ALA A 23 6.32 -8.35 4.48
CA ALA A 23 7.59 -8.01 3.89
C ALA A 23 7.55 -8.26 2.38
N PHE A 24 7.95 -7.26 1.61
CA PHE A 24 8.18 -7.35 0.17
C PHE A 24 9.68 -7.37 -0.12
N GLU A 25 10.11 -8.34 -0.90
CA GLU A 25 11.41 -8.36 -1.54
C GLU A 25 11.24 -7.97 -3.00
N THR A 26 12.05 -7.03 -3.48
CA THR A 26 12.05 -6.59 -4.88
C THR A 26 13.45 -6.58 -5.45
N THR A 27 13.56 -6.43 -6.76
CA THR A 27 14.86 -6.29 -7.45
C THR A 27 15.64 -5.03 -7.05
N LEU A 28 15.00 -4.05 -6.35
CA LEU A 28 15.65 -2.83 -5.85
C LEU A 28 15.88 -2.80 -4.34
N GLY A 29 15.43 -3.83 -3.62
CA GLY A 29 15.52 -3.94 -2.17
C GLY A 29 14.20 -4.37 -1.54
N SER A 30 14.17 -4.36 -0.21
CA SER A 30 13.03 -4.85 0.57
C SER A 30 12.36 -3.71 1.34
N PHE A 31 11.05 -3.82 1.54
CA PHE A 31 10.27 -2.93 2.40
C PHE A 31 9.20 -3.71 3.13
N THR A 32 8.76 -3.20 4.27
CA THR A 32 7.71 -3.82 5.08
C THR A 32 6.51 -2.89 5.17
N VAL A 33 5.31 -3.45 4.98
CA VAL A 33 4.04 -2.75 5.19
C VAL A 33 3.34 -3.30 6.43
N GLU A 34 2.79 -2.43 7.26
CA GLU A 34 1.89 -2.77 8.36
C GLU A 34 0.45 -2.48 7.92
N LEU A 35 -0.43 -3.47 8.07
CA LEU A 35 -1.79 -3.43 7.57
C LEU A 35 -2.76 -3.00 8.67
N ASN A 36 -3.80 -2.27 8.32
CA ASN A 36 -4.81 -1.78 9.25
C ASN A 36 -6.13 -2.55 9.09
N GLU A 37 -6.21 -3.71 9.74
CA GLU A 37 -7.41 -4.56 9.68
C GLU A 37 -8.64 -3.92 10.33
N GLU A 38 -8.45 -3.03 11.31
CA GLU A 38 -9.55 -2.34 11.97
C GLU A 38 -10.27 -1.40 11.01
N LYS A 39 -9.51 -0.64 10.25
CA LYS A 39 -10.04 0.41 9.35
C LYS A 39 -10.36 -0.09 7.94
N ALA A 40 -9.71 -1.16 7.50
CA ALA A 40 -9.85 -1.69 6.15
C ALA A 40 -9.94 -3.23 6.12
N PRO A 41 -10.86 -3.85 6.88
CA PRO A 41 -10.92 -5.31 7.03
C PRO A 41 -11.12 -6.07 5.72
N ILE A 42 -11.98 -5.57 4.82
CA ILE A 42 -12.24 -6.22 3.52
C ILE A 42 -11.00 -6.12 2.62
N THR A 43 -10.38 -4.96 2.59
CA THR A 43 -9.19 -4.69 1.78
C THR A 43 -8.00 -5.51 2.27
N VAL A 44 -7.74 -5.52 3.58
CA VAL A 44 -6.66 -6.31 4.17
C VAL A 44 -6.86 -7.81 3.93
N ALA A 45 -8.06 -8.33 4.17
CA ALA A 45 -8.36 -9.75 3.92
C ALA A 45 -8.17 -10.12 2.42
N ASN A 46 -8.55 -9.24 1.50
CA ASN A 46 -8.33 -9.45 0.07
C ASN A 46 -6.84 -9.41 -0.29
N PHE A 47 -6.10 -8.45 0.23
CA PHE A 47 -4.66 -8.29 -0.02
C PHE A 47 -3.87 -9.51 0.50
N LEU A 48 -4.18 -9.96 1.72
CA LEU A 48 -3.53 -11.13 2.33
C LEU A 48 -3.74 -12.42 1.54
N LYS A 49 -4.89 -12.61 0.87
CA LYS A 49 -5.10 -13.78 -0.02
C LYS A 49 -4.03 -13.87 -1.12
N TYR A 50 -3.66 -12.73 -1.75
CA TYR A 50 -2.63 -12.70 -2.78
C TYR A 50 -1.20 -12.83 -2.21
N VAL A 51 -0.99 -12.44 -0.95
CA VAL A 51 0.28 -12.67 -0.25
C VAL A 51 0.42 -14.16 0.09
N GLU A 52 -0.62 -14.77 0.67
CA GLU A 52 -0.62 -16.16 1.15
C GLU A 52 -0.57 -17.17 0.01
N ASP A 53 -1.21 -16.89 -1.12
CA ASP A 53 -1.14 -17.76 -2.30
C ASP A 53 0.10 -17.55 -3.17
N GLY A 54 0.98 -16.61 -2.77
CA GLY A 54 2.23 -16.30 -3.46
C GLY A 54 2.05 -15.58 -4.80
N SER A 55 0.84 -15.16 -5.15
CA SER A 55 0.54 -14.62 -6.50
C SER A 55 1.04 -13.19 -6.74
N TYR A 56 1.58 -12.52 -5.74
CA TYR A 56 2.34 -11.28 -5.95
C TYR A 56 3.75 -11.54 -6.49
N GLU A 57 4.32 -12.72 -6.26
CA GLU A 57 5.65 -13.07 -6.76
C GLU A 57 5.68 -13.07 -8.30
N GLY A 58 6.72 -12.49 -8.87
CA GLY A 58 6.85 -12.30 -10.32
C GLY A 58 6.04 -11.15 -10.91
N THR A 59 5.21 -10.45 -10.10
CA THR A 59 4.56 -9.22 -10.55
C THR A 59 5.50 -8.02 -10.44
N ILE A 60 5.17 -6.94 -11.14
CA ILE A 60 6.02 -5.75 -11.26
C ILE A 60 5.35 -4.50 -10.71
N PHE A 61 6.17 -3.51 -10.34
CA PHE A 61 5.75 -2.13 -10.27
C PHE A 61 5.71 -1.56 -11.69
N HIS A 62 4.53 -1.54 -12.28
CA HIS A 62 4.31 -1.24 -13.69
C HIS A 62 4.05 0.23 -14.00
N ARG A 63 3.86 1.06 -12.96
CA ARG A 63 3.62 2.51 -13.11
C ARG A 63 4.17 3.26 -11.92
N ILE A 64 5.11 4.18 -12.17
CA ILE A 64 5.73 5.00 -11.13
C ILE A 64 5.75 6.44 -11.60
N ILE A 65 5.18 7.32 -10.79
CA ILE A 65 5.19 8.76 -11.05
C ILE A 65 5.91 9.43 -9.86
N PRO A 66 7.12 9.98 -10.07
CA PRO A 66 7.82 10.76 -9.06
C PRO A 66 6.94 11.88 -8.50
N GLY A 67 6.97 12.08 -7.18
CA GLY A 67 6.12 13.08 -6.52
C GLY A 67 4.63 12.72 -6.47
N PHE A 68 4.28 11.46 -6.75
CA PHE A 68 2.91 10.97 -6.66
C PHE A 68 2.86 9.58 -6.02
N MET A 69 3.09 8.49 -6.78
CA MET A 69 2.94 7.14 -6.26
C MET A 69 3.75 6.10 -7.06
N ALA A 70 3.96 4.92 -6.46
CA ALA A 70 4.46 3.71 -7.11
C ALA A 70 3.37 2.63 -7.09
N GLN A 71 2.89 2.18 -8.27
CA GLN A 71 1.78 1.23 -8.43
C GLN A 71 2.27 -0.12 -8.96
N GLY A 72 1.83 -1.21 -8.33
CA GLY A 72 2.27 -2.56 -8.66
C GLY A 72 1.21 -3.65 -8.43
N GLY A 73 1.65 -4.90 -8.57
CA GLY A 73 0.89 -6.10 -8.23
C GLY A 73 -0.13 -6.58 -9.27
N GLY A 74 -0.27 -5.91 -10.43
CA GLY A 74 -1.30 -6.23 -11.42
C GLY A 74 -0.81 -6.87 -12.71
N PHE A 75 0.48 -6.79 -13.00
CA PHE A 75 1.09 -7.25 -14.24
C PHE A 75 2.33 -8.10 -13.96
N ASN A 76 2.57 -9.08 -14.82
CA ASN A 76 3.80 -9.85 -14.83
C ASN A 76 4.90 -9.11 -15.65
N GLN A 77 6.08 -9.73 -15.75
CA GLN A 77 7.21 -9.19 -16.48
C GLN A 77 6.98 -9.07 -17.99
N ASP A 78 6.02 -9.82 -18.56
CA ASP A 78 5.61 -9.72 -19.96
C ASP A 78 4.54 -8.62 -20.18
N MET A 79 4.28 -7.78 -19.17
CA MET A 79 3.24 -6.75 -19.18
C MET A 79 1.81 -7.30 -19.39
N GLN A 80 1.60 -8.56 -19.03
CA GLN A 80 0.29 -9.20 -19.07
C GLN A 80 -0.40 -9.08 -17.71
N MET A 81 -1.69 -8.80 -17.72
CA MET A 81 -2.49 -8.80 -16.49
C MET A 81 -2.50 -10.19 -15.88
N VAL A 82 -2.22 -10.27 -14.58
CA VAL A 82 -2.28 -11.52 -13.84
C VAL A 82 -3.69 -11.77 -13.30
N LYS A 83 -4.00 -13.04 -13.03
CA LYS A 83 -5.32 -13.47 -12.54
C LYS A 83 -5.71 -12.74 -11.27
N THR A 84 -6.98 -12.37 -11.15
CA THR A 84 -7.55 -11.69 -9.99
C THR A 84 -8.65 -12.52 -9.34
N TYR A 85 -8.86 -12.32 -8.04
CA TYR A 85 -10.11 -12.68 -7.38
C TYR A 85 -11.21 -11.69 -7.75
N ALA A 86 -12.42 -11.95 -7.27
CA ALA A 86 -13.54 -11.01 -7.43
C ALA A 86 -13.20 -9.63 -6.86
N PRO A 87 -13.72 -8.55 -7.46
CA PRO A 87 -13.53 -7.22 -6.94
C PRO A 87 -14.18 -7.06 -5.56
N ILE A 88 -13.66 -6.13 -4.78
CA ILE A 88 -14.09 -5.87 -3.40
C ILE A 88 -14.78 -4.53 -3.27
N LYS A 89 -15.59 -4.38 -2.21
CA LYS A 89 -16.17 -3.11 -1.80
C LYS A 89 -15.07 -2.11 -1.43
N ASN A 90 -15.22 -0.87 -1.87
CA ASN A 90 -14.30 0.21 -1.53
C ASN A 90 -14.48 0.66 -0.08
N GLU A 91 -13.40 0.65 0.69
CA GLU A 91 -13.34 1.16 2.05
C GLU A 91 -12.68 2.54 2.13
N GLY A 92 -12.72 3.33 1.06
CA GLY A 92 -12.09 4.66 1.00
C GLY A 92 -12.64 5.68 2.00
N ASN A 93 -13.80 5.40 2.61
CA ASN A 93 -14.40 6.22 3.67
C ASN A 93 -13.99 5.81 5.09
N ASN A 94 -12.91 5.06 5.25
CA ASN A 94 -12.46 4.48 6.54
C ASN A 94 -11.74 5.47 7.47
N GLY A 95 -11.60 6.74 7.03
CA GLY A 95 -10.95 7.80 7.80
C GLY A 95 -9.43 7.82 7.70
N LEU A 96 -8.81 6.95 6.89
CA LEU A 96 -7.39 6.99 6.57
C LEU A 96 -7.15 7.87 5.34
N ASN A 97 -6.08 8.65 5.37
CA ASN A 97 -5.67 9.52 4.27
C ASN A 97 -4.59 8.87 3.40
N ASN A 98 -4.52 9.32 2.15
CA ASN A 98 -3.44 8.96 1.23
C ASN A 98 -2.18 9.79 1.50
N ASP A 99 -1.69 9.72 2.74
CA ASP A 99 -0.48 10.41 3.17
C ASP A 99 0.77 9.68 2.67
N ARG A 100 1.92 10.35 2.67
CA ARG A 100 3.21 9.76 2.30
C ARG A 100 3.45 8.46 3.08
N ALA A 101 3.99 7.46 2.40
CA ALA A 101 4.26 6.09 2.88
C ALA A 101 3.02 5.21 3.10
N THR A 102 1.80 5.69 2.92
CA THR A 102 0.62 4.82 2.99
C THR A 102 0.49 3.95 1.73
N ILE A 103 -0.14 2.77 1.90
CA ILE A 103 -0.50 1.85 0.81
C ILE A 103 -2.00 1.86 0.62
N ALA A 104 -2.44 1.97 -0.64
CA ALA A 104 -3.86 2.04 -1.00
C ALA A 104 -4.18 1.16 -2.21
N MET A 105 -5.46 0.78 -2.34
CA MET A 105 -5.93 -0.04 -3.48
C MET A 105 -6.13 0.80 -4.73
N ALA A 106 -5.52 0.36 -5.82
CA ALA A 106 -5.85 0.86 -7.15
C ALA A 106 -7.20 0.29 -7.61
N ARG A 107 -7.95 1.08 -8.37
CA ARG A 107 -9.25 0.72 -8.93
C ARG A 107 -9.51 1.42 -10.26
N THR A 108 -10.52 0.97 -10.97
CA THR A 108 -11.07 1.67 -12.14
C THR A 108 -11.96 2.86 -11.70
N ASN A 109 -12.68 3.46 -12.61
CA ASN A 109 -13.67 4.50 -12.28
C ASN A 109 -14.85 3.95 -11.46
N ALA A 110 -15.15 2.65 -11.55
CA ALA A 110 -16.14 2.02 -10.68
C ALA A 110 -15.61 1.95 -9.24
N PRO A 111 -16.39 2.39 -8.24
CA PRO A 111 -15.96 2.39 -6.85
C PRO A 111 -15.47 1.03 -6.35
N ASP A 112 -16.30 0.01 -6.53
CA ASP A 112 -16.09 -1.35 -6.02
C ASP A 112 -15.42 -2.24 -7.07
N SER A 113 -14.33 -1.78 -7.68
CA SER A 113 -13.60 -2.48 -8.72
C SER A 113 -12.17 -2.88 -8.36
N ALA A 114 -11.75 -2.58 -7.15
CA ALA A 114 -10.42 -2.97 -6.68
C ALA A 114 -10.30 -4.50 -6.60
N THR A 115 -9.17 -5.03 -7.05
CA THR A 115 -8.88 -6.47 -6.98
C THR A 115 -7.56 -6.72 -6.27
N ARG A 116 -6.42 -6.57 -6.96
CA ARG A 116 -5.10 -6.89 -6.43
C ARG A 116 -4.08 -5.76 -6.55
N GLN A 117 -4.29 -4.81 -7.47
CA GLN A 117 -3.34 -3.72 -7.66
C GLN A 117 -3.38 -2.76 -6.49
N PHE A 118 -2.21 -2.37 -6.04
CA PHE A 118 -2.01 -1.40 -4.98
C PHE A 118 -1.03 -0.31 -5.43
N PHE A 119 -1.00 0.78 -4.69
CA PHE A 119 0.05 1.79 -4.84
C PHE A 119 0.54 2.27 -3.48
N VAL A 120 1.80 2.69 -3.44
CA VAL A 120 2.41 3.35 -2.28
C VAL A 120 2.52 4.83 -2.60
N ASN A 121 2.01 5.68 -1.70
CA ASN A 121 2.06 7.12 -1.83
C ASN A 121 3.48 7.64 -1.56
N LEU A 122 4.04 8.40 -2.50
CA LEU A 122 5.37 9.02 -2.37
C LEU A 122 5.32 10.37 -1.64
N VAL A 123 4.16 11.00 -1.64
CA VAL A 123 3.84 12.28 -1.00
C VAL A 123 2.42 12.22 -0.46
N ASP A 124 2.00 13.25 0.28
CA ASP A 124 0.60 13.41 0.68
C ASP A 124 -0.27 13.71 -0.55
N ASN A 125 -1.20 12.82 -0.84
CA ASN A 125 -2.06 12.86 -2.01
C ASN A 125 -3.52 13.14 -1.60
N ASP A 126 -3.78 14.28 -0.97
CA ASP A 126 -5.09 14.64 -0.40
C ASP A 126 -6.24 14.54 -1.40
N PHE A 127 -5.98 14.77 -2.69
CA PHE A 127 -6.99 14.68 -3.74
C PHE A 127 -7.50 13.25 -4.00
N LEU A 128 -6.84 12.22 -3.43
CA LEU A 128 -7.27 10.81 -3.45
C LEU A 128 -8.16 10.44 -2.27
N ASN A 129 -8.23 11.31 -1.25
CA ASN A 129 -9.00 11.06 -0.05
C ASN A 129 -10.51 11.11 -0.31
N TYR A 130 -11.28 10.38 0.49
CA TYR A 130 -12.75 10.33 0.37
C TYR A 130 -13.40 11.72 0.41
N GLY A 131 -12.93 12.59 1.31
CA GLY A 131 -13.44 13.96 1.46
C GLY A 131 -13.22 14.85 0.24
N ALA A 132 -12.10 14.66 -0.47
CA ALA A 132 -11.76 15.47 -1.64
C ALA A 132 -12.36 14.89 -2.94
N ARG A 133 -12.43 13.57 -3.06
CA ARG A 133 -12.90 12.86 -4.26
C ARG A 133 -13.66 11.58 -3.91
N PRO A 134 -14.92 11.65 -3.45
CA PRO A 134 -15.71 10.45 -3.23
C PRO A 134 -15.77 9.57 -4.49
N PRO A 135 -15.63 8.25 -4.35
CA PRO A 135 -15.55 7.45 -3.13
C PRO A 135 -14.14 7.28 -2.54
N GLY A 136 -13.14 8.02 -2.98
CA GLY A 136 -11.75 7.94 -2.52
C GLY A 136 -11.03 6.65 -2.96
N TYR A 137 -9.80 6.50 -2.46
CA TYR A 137 -9.01 5.29 -2.59
C TYR A 137 -8.76 4.71 -1.20
N ALA A 138 -9.05 3.42 -1.03
CA ALA A 138 -8.98 2.76 0.26
C ALA A 138 -7.51 2.57 0.70
N VAL A 139 -7.05 3.42 1.61
CA VAL A 139 -5.81 3.19 2.35
C VAL A 139 -6.04 2.04 3.33
N PHE A 140 -5.10 1.08 3.38
CA PHE A 140 -5.23 -0.11 4.19
C PHE A 140 -3.97 -0.48 4.98
N GLY A 141 -2.96 0.39 4.98
CA GLY A 141 -1.71 0.22 5.72
C GLY A 141 -0.69 1.29 5.39
N GLU A 142 0.52 1.09 5.91
CA GLU A 142 1.64 1.99 5.68
C GLU A 142 2.97 1.23 5.59
N VAL A 143 3.95 1.80 4.93
CA VAL A 143 5.32 1.30 4.88
C VAL A 143 6.02 1.71 6.18
N THR A 144 6.36 0.72 7.01
CA THR A 144 7.03 0.94 8.30
C THR A 144 8.54 0.79 8.23
N GLU A 145 9.03 0.06 7.22
CA GLU A 145 10.47 -0.15 7.00
C GLU A 145 10.79 -0.13 5.49
N GLY A 146 11.96 0.39 5.13
CA GLY A 146 12.45 0.34 3.74
C GLY A 146 11.75 1.32 2.78
N PHE A 147 11.18 2.42 3.26
CA PHE A 147 10.57 3.42 2.38
C PHE A 147 11.56 4.04 1.38
N ASP A 148 12.85 4.08 1.72
CA ASP A 148 13.93 4.49 0.81
C ASP A 148 14.00 3.62 -0.46
N VAL A 149 13.55 2.36 -0.41
CA VAL A 149 13.41 1.50 -1.59
C VAL A 149 12.32 2.04 -2.53
N ILE A 150 11.20 2.48 -1.97
CA ILE A 150 10.11 3.11 -2.76
C ILE A 150 10.58 4.44 -3.38
N GLU A 151 11.38 5.22 -2.64
CA GLU A 151 12.00 6.44 -3.18
C GLU A 151 13.00 6.13 -4.29
N LYS A 152 13.79 5.04 -4.18
CA LYS A 152 14.68 4.56 -5.26
C LYS A 152 13.89 4.13 -6.50
N MET A 153 12.71 3.51 -6.33
CA MET A 153 11.81 3.19 -7.45
C MET A 153 11.42 4.47 -8.19
N ALA A 154 11.11 5.55 -7.47
CA ALA A 154 10.70 6.83 -8.05
C ALA A 154 11.84 7.57 -8.78
N GLN A 155 13.09 7.18 -8.57
CA GLN A 155 14.25 7.73 -9.27
C GLN A 155 14.58 7.01 -10.57
N GLN A 156 13.92 5.86 -10.84
CA GLN A 156 14.17 5.10 -12.05
C GLN A 156 13.59 5.82 -13.27
N PRO A 157 14.30 5.84 -14.40
CA PRO A 157 13.75 6.38 -15.64
C PRO A 157 12.52 5.58 -16.07
N THR A 158 11.53 6.28 -16.59
CA THR A 158 10.27 5.69 -17.05
C THR A 158 10.05 5.94 -18.53
N THR A 159 9.30 5.05 -19.17
CA THR A 159 8.97 5.09 -20.58
C THR A 159 7.49 4.77 -20.81
N THR A 160 7.09 4.69 -22.05
CA THR A 160 5.76 4.26 -22.48
C THR A 160 5.85 2.89 -23.15
N VAL A 161 5.09 1.91 -22.66
CA VAL A 161 4.98 0.56 -23.23
C VAL A 161 3.55 0.35 -23.72
N GLY A 162 3.37 0.33 -25.03
CA GLY A 162 2.04 0.27 -25.64
C GLY A 162 1.18 1.47 -25.27
N ARG A 163 0.12 1.23 -24.46
CA ARG A 163 -0.77 2.30 -23.95
C ARG A 163 -0.46 2.70 -22.51
N MET A 164 0.49 2.04 -21.87
CA MET A 164 0.87 2.30 -20.48
C MET A 164 1.99 3.32 -20.43
N ARG A 165 1.78 4.39 -19.67
CA ARG A 165 2.75 5.45 -19.40
C ARG A 165 3.39 5.24 -18.04
N ASP A 166 4.52 5.90 -17.83
CA ASP A 166 5.23 5.93 -16.54
C ASP A 166 5.70 4.53 -16.10
N VAL A 167 6.02 3.66 -17.08
CA VAL A 167 6.54 2.31 -16.85
C VAL A 167 8.06 2.40 -16.63
N PRO A 168 8.61 1.86 -15.53
CA PRO A 168 10.05 1.81 -15.33
C PRO A 168 10.76 1.12 -16.51
N GLU A 169 11.83 1.74 -17.05
CA GLU A 169 12.62 1.17 -18.14
C GLU A 169 13.29 -0.15 -17.71
N THR A 170 13.77 -0.20 -16.48
CA THR A 170 14.21 -1.45 -15.85
C THR A 170 13.08 -1.96 -14.96
N GLN A 171 12.62 -3.17 -15.24
CA GLN A 171 11.51 -3.76 -14.49
C GLN A 171 11.85 -3.92 -13.01
N ILE A 172 10.94 -3.48 -12.17
CA ILE A 172 11.02 -3.63 -10.72
C ILE A 172 10.08 -4.77 -10.34
N VAL A 173 10.68 -5.94 -10.09
CA VAL A 173 9.95 -7.19 -9.85
C VAL A 173 9.79 -7.42 -8.37
N ILE A 174 8.59 -7.78 -7.93
CA ILE A 174 8.33 -8.34 -6.60
C ILE A 174 8.80 -9.80 -6.65
N THR A 175 9.91 -10.09 -5.99
CA THR A 175 10.50 -11.43 -5.96
C THR A 175 9.89 -12.29 -4.86
N LYS A 176 9.37 -11.65 -3.80
CA LYS A 176 8.68 -12.32 -2.69
C LYS A 176 7.76 -11.37 -1.94
N ALA A 177 6.66 -11.92 -1.42
CA ALA A 177 5.77 -11.23 -0.47
C ALA A 177 5.45 -12.21 0.67
N THR A 178 5.78 -11.84 1.92
CA THR A 178 5.68 -12.75 3.07
C THR A 178 4.93 -12.09 4.22
N LEU A 179 3.88 -12.74 4.72
CA LEU A 179 3.23 -12.37 5.98
C LEU A 179 4.17 -12.70 7.14
N LEU A 180 4.57 -11.67 7.88
CA LEU A 180 5.42 -11.81 9.07
C LEU A 180 4.59 -12.28 10.27
N LYS A 181 5.16 -13.18 11.06
CA LYS A 181 4.53 -13.74 12.28
C LYS A 181 4.87 -12.90 13.49
#